data_2261e1abcbcea5da110363b9bb3cd6a0
#
_entry.id   2261e1abcbcea5da110363b9bb3cd6a0
#
_cell.length_a   1.000
_cell.length_b   1.000
_cell.length_c   1.000
_cell.angle_alpha   90.00
_cell.angle_beta   90.00
_cell.angle_gamma   90.00
#
_symmetry.space_group_name_H-M   'P 1'
#
loop_
_entity.id
_entity.type
_entity.pdbx_description
1 polymer ?
#
loop_
_entity_poly.entity_id
_entity_poly.type
_entity_poly.pdbx_seq_one_letter_code
_entity_poly.pdbx_strand_id
1 'polypeptide(L)'
;MRQRLARTVGRSMILAGLVWSACGSIVSATSYVTKPTVTWLASSVPVSSRVELSKVVATNSTAKLRFKTFGPCLVKGRLLITEKAGRCKVELQLAATSRFAAISSATTLQVKKPSELTVLGTASLAEALNIFGKEFMARYLNVTVRFSFAGSATLATQIRQGAPVDIVAMADTANMQKVVSSGDIDNKSVTILVRNKLAILVQRGNPQKIFTLVDLSRSGLKVVLCDLAQPCGRYAATILDRANISLSPASREISASGVVMRVGLGEADAGIAYLTDGLAVGDKVDAVAIADSSNLVADYPIGVATRPTTNDATVITAFMTMIRGESGRKIFLDKGFILP
;
A
#
# COMPACT_ATOMS: atom_id res chain seq x y z
N MET A 1 -15.34 -54.13 33.23
CA MET A 1 -16.76 -54.46 33.54
C MET A 1 -17.54 -54.16 32.29
N ARG A 2 -17.83 -55.10 31.41
CA ARG A 2 -18.98 -56.05 31.34
C ARG A 2 -20.30 -55.27 31.54
N GLN A 3 -21.34 -55.27 30.69
CA GLN A 3 -21.96 -56.34 29.83
C GLN A 3 -22.94 -55.60 28.86
N ARG A 4 -23.06 -55.96 27.58
CA ARG A 4 -23.90 -57.01 26.96
C ARG A 4 -25.39 -56.90 27.26
N LEU A 5 -26.30 -56.91 26.36
CA LEU A 5 -26.98 -57.87 25.46
C LEU A 5 -28.38 -57.25 25.17
N ALA A 6 -29.23 -57.57 24.24
CA ALA A 6 -29.35 -58.46 23.13
C ALA A 6 -30.64 -58.14 22.34
N ARG A 7 -30.62 -58.44 21.08
CA ARG A 7 -31.59 -59.14 20.19
C ARG A 7 -33.07 -59.29 20.57
N THR A 8 -33.96 -59.04 19.58
CA THR A 8 -34.87 -60.10 19.02
C THR A 8 -35.54 -59.54 17.76
N VAL A 9 -35.47 -60.15 16.74
CA VAL A 9 -36.09 -60.87 15.64
C VAL A 9 -37.64 -60.92 15.62
N GLY A 10 -38.22 -60.59 14.51
CA GLY A 10 -39.60 -60.82 14.15
C GLY A 10 -39.85 -60.67 12.65
N ARG A 11 -39.85 -61.79 11.93
CA ARG A 11 -40.30 -61.92 10.53
C ARG A 11 -41.83 -61.91 10.45
N SER A 12 -42.40 -61.31 9.40
CA SER A 12 -43.48 -61.87 8.62
C SER A 12 -43.58 -61.23 7.23
N MET A 13 -43.51 -62.04 6.22
CA MET A 13 -43.86 -61.77 4.85
C MET A 13 -45.41 -61.66 4.67
N ILE A 14 -45.87 -60.76 3.79
CA ILE A 14 -46.97 -61.05 2.81
C ILE A 14 -46.73 -60.21 1.56
N LEU A 15 -46.76 -60.92 0.41
CA LEU A 15 -46.76 -60.39 -0.97
C LEU A 15 -48.02 -59.61 -1.28
N ALA A 16 -47.92 -58.59 -2.13
CA ALA A 16 -48.53 -58.48 -3.48
C ALA A 16 -48.70 -57.04 -3.90
N GLY A 17 -48.43 -56.77 -5.13
CA GLY A 17 -49.03 -55.62 -5.86
C GLY A 17 -48.05 -54.73 -6.60
N LEU A 18 -47.60 -55.17 -7.79
CA LEU A 18 -47.02 -54.29 -8.79
C LEU A 18 -48.03 -53.22 -9.25
N VAL A 19 -47.65 -51.95 -9.10
CA VAL A 19 -48.05 -50.90 -10.08
C VAL A 19 -46.83 -50.01 -10.31
N TRP A 20 -46.24 -50.15 -11.47
CA TRP A 20 -45.26 -49.23 -11.99
C TRP A 20 -46.00 -47.97 -12.40
N SER A 21 -45.81 -46.89 -11.67
CA SER A 21 -46.07 -45.53 -12.13
C SER A 21 -44.76 -44.78 -12.20
N ALA A 22 -44.19 -44.76 -13.41
CA ALA A 22 -43.04 -43.96 -13.75
C ALA A 22 -43.43 -42.48 -13.73
N CYS A 23 -43.39 -41.84 -12.59
CA CYS A 23 -43.42 -40.38 -12.52
C CYS A 23 -41.96 -39.88 -12.52
N GLY A 24 -41.44 -39.68 -13.73
CA GLY A 24 -40.17 -39.01 -13.94
C GLY A 24 -40.26 -37.58 -13.42
N SER A 25 -39.83 -37.39 -12.19
CA SER A 25 -39.53 -36.04 -11.69
C SER A 25 -38.39 -35.47 -12.53
N ILE A 26 -38.74 -34.71 -13.56
CA ILE A 26 -37.82 -33.78 -14.19
C ILE A 26 -37.45 -32.80 -13.11
N VAL A 27 -36.36 -33.05 -12.39
CA VAL A 27 -35.69 -32.04 -11.58
C VAL A 27 -35.15 -31.01 -12.58
N SER A 28 -35.97 -30.01 -12.85
CA SER A 28 -35.55 -28.83 -13.58
C SER A 28 -34.40 -28.22 -12.75
N ALA A 29 -33.18 -28.47 -13.19
CA ALA A 29 -32.00 -27.76 -12.63
C ALA A 29 -32.20 -26.29 -12.96
N THR A 30 -32.80 -25.55 -12.04
CA THR A 30 -32.79 -24.08 -12.05
C THR A 30 -31.33 -23.66 -11.97
N SER A 31 -30.73 -23.40 -13.14
CA SER A 31 -29.41 -22.80 -13.21
C SER A 31 -29.52 -21.42 -12.53
N TYR A 32 -28.98 -21.31 -11.33
CA TYR A 32 -28.90 -20.03 -10.62
C TYR A 32 -28.00 -19.10 -11.42
N VAL A 33 -28.61 -18.18 -12.16
CA VAL A 33 -27.91 -17.12 -12.87
C VAL A 33 -27.43 -16.10 -11.83
N THR A 34 -26.14 -16.00 -11.63
CA THR A 34 -25.54 -15.05 -10.67
C THR A 34 -25.52 -13.63 -11.25
N LYS A 35 -25.48 -12.61 -10.39
CA LYS A 35 -25.23 -11.23 -10.87
C LYS A 35 -23.75 -11.08 -11.23
N PRO A 36 -23.41 -10.45 -12.38
CA PRO A 36 -22.03 -10.14 -12.68
C PRO A 36 -21.52 -9.04 -11.76
N THR A 37 -20.22 -9.05 -11.48
CA THR A 37 -19.56 -7.92 -10.79
C THR A 37 -19.25 -6.82 -11.79
N VAL A 38 -19.47 -5.57 -11.37
CA VAL A 38 -19.05 -4.38 -12.10
C VAL A 38 -18.29 -3.50 -11.12
N THR A 39 -17.03 -3.24 -11.40
CA THR A 39 -16.16 -2.40 -10.58
C THR A 39 -15.74 -1.17 -11.38
N TRP A 40 -16.07 0.01 -10.88
CA TRP A 40 -15.62 1.27 -11.45
C TRP A 40 -14.23 1.60 -10.91
N LEU A 41 -13.24 1.66 -11.80
CA LEU A 41 -11.82 1.78 -11.46
C LEU A 41 -11.38 3.23 -11.31
N ALA A 42 -11.87 4.12 -12.19
CA ALA A 42 -11.52 5.54 -12.19
C ALA A 42 -12.60 6.40 -11.55
N SER A 43 -12.20 7.51 -10.92
CA SER A 43 -13.07 8.58 -10.42
C SER A 43 -12.89 9.89 -11.19
N SER A 44 -11.75 10.07 -11.86
CA SER A 44 -11.51 11.19 -12.74
C SER A 44 -10.72 10.80 -13.99
N VAL A 45 -10.89 11.56 -15.05
CA VAL A 45 -10.25 11.37 -16.35
C VAL A 45 -9.75 12.72 -16.89
N PRO A 46 -8.67 12.72 -17.71
CA PRO A 46 -8.18 13.97 -18.30
C PRO A 46 -9.20 14.56 -19.28
N VAL A 47 -9.23 15.90 -19.38
CA VAL A 47 -9.94 16.60 -20.45
C VAL A 47 -9.20 16.41 -21.79
N SER A 48 -9.94 16.52 -22.90
CA SER A 48 -9.40 16.41 -24.27
C SER A 48 -8.59 15.13 -24.49
N SER A 49 -9.09 14.01 -23.98
CA SER A 49 -8.37 12.74 -23.98
C SER A 49 -9.20 11.57 -24.52
N ARG A 50 -8.49 10.49 -24.85
CA ARG A 50 -9.06 9.19 -25.22
C ARG A 50 -8.58 8.15 -24.22
N VAL A 51 -9.49 7.69 -23.36
CA VAL A 51 -9.17 6.75 -22.26
C VAL A 51 -9.73 5.39 -22.60
N GLU A 52 -8.93 4.34 -22.53
CA GLU A 52 -9.39 2.96 -22.67
C GLU A 52 -10.43 2.63 -21.58
N LEU A 53 -11.56 2.07 -21.96
CA LEU A 53 -12.65 1.72 -21.03
C LEU A 53 -12.19 0.69 -19.99
N SER A 54 -11.20 -0.13 -20.30
CA SER A 54 -10.58 -1.07 -19.36
C SER A 54 -9.92 -0.37 -18.15
N LYS A 55 -9.54 0.90 -18.28
CA LYS A 55 -9.04 1.73 -17.17
C LYS A 55 -10.15 2.38 -16.35
N VAL A 56 -11.38 2.35 -16.85
CA VAL A 56 -12.54 3.00 -16.22
C VAL A 56 -13.43 1.99 -15.51
N VAL A 57 -13.62 0.80 -16.10
CA VAL A 57 -14.51 -0.23 -15.55
C VAL A 57 -13.99 -1.62 -15.81
N ALA A 58 -14.16 -2.51 -14.84
CA ALA A 58 -13.92 -3.94 -14.95
C ALA A 58 -15.21 -4.73 -14.67
N THR A 59 -15.36 -5.88 -15.31
CA THR A 59 -16.46 -6.82 -15.06
C THR A 59 -16.01 -8.26 -15.33
N ASN A 60 -16.61 -9.20 -14.63
CA ASN A 60 -16.44 -10.64 -14.87
C ASN A 60 -17.44 -11.23 -15.89
N SER A 61 -18.30 -10.40 -16.47
CA SER A 61 -19.26 -10.84 -17.51
C SER A 61 -18.59 -10.92 -18.87
N THR A 62 -18.97 -11.93 -19.65
CA THR A 62 -18.59 -12.10 -21.06
C THR A 62 -19.59 -11.42 -22.02
N ALA A 63 -20.65 -10.81 -21.48
CA ALA A 63 -21.65 -10.11 -22.29
C ALA A 63 -21.04 -8.90 -23.02
N LYS A 64 -21.60 -8.57 -24.19
CA LYS A 64 -21.24 -7.35 -24.90
C LYS A 64 -21.57 -6.12 -24.03
N LEU A 65 -20.55 -5.28 -23.78
CA LEU A 65 -20.70 -4.04 -23.04
C LEU A 65 -21.43 -2.99 -23.87
N ARG A 66 -22.49 -2.42 -23.33
CA ARG A 66 -23.20 -1.27 -23.92
C ARG A 66 -23.07 -0.10 -22.96
N PHE A 67 -22.64 1.04 -23.49
CA PHE A 67 -22.45 2.26 -22.70
C PHE A 67 -23.39 3.35 -23.18
N LYS A 68 -23.90 4.13 -22.20
CA LYS A 68 -24.51 5.45 -22.42
C LYS A 68 -23.73 6.47 -21.61
N THR A 69 -23.55 7.64 -22.17
CA THR A 69 -22.83 8.75 -21.51
C THR A 69 -23.67 9.99 -21.51
N PHE A 70 -23.48 10.82 -20.47
CA PHE A 70 -24.15 12.11 -20.32
C PHE A 70 -23.10 13.11 -19.83
N GLY A 71 -23.12 14.34 -20.40
CA GLY A 71 -22.14 15.36 -20.10
C GLY A 71 -21.02 15.43 -21.15
N PRO A 72 -19.85 16.00 -20.80
CA PRO A 72 -18.78 16.31 -21.75
C PRO A 72 -17.92 15.09 -22.13
N CYS A 73 -18.56 13.98 -22.40
CA CYS A 73 -17.91 12.72 -22.76
C CYS A 73 -18.78 11.83 -23.64
N LEU A 74 -18.13 10.99 -24.43
CA LEU A 74 -18.82 9.98 -25.25
C LEU A 74 -18.00 8.69 -25.29
N VAL A 75 -18.66 7.56 -25.52
CA VAL A 75 -18.00 6.27 -25.76
C VAL A 75 -18.03 5.96 -27.24
N LYS A 76 -16.85 5.71 -27.84
CA LYS A 76 -16.68 5.25 -29.21
C LYS A 76 -15.82 3.99 -29.24
N GLY A 77 -16.42 2.86 -29.53
CA GLY A 77 -15.75 1.56 -29.47
C GLY A 77 -15.30 1.22 -28.04
N ARG A 78 -14.00 1.10 -27.82
CA ARG A 78 -13.39 0.83 -26.52
C ARG A 78 -12.87 2.08 -25.80
N LEU A 79 -13.12 3.26 -26.34
CA LEU A 79 -12.60 4.51 -25.83
C LEU A 79 -13.70 5.40 -25.22
N LEU A 80 -13.43 5.91 -24.03
CA LEU A 80 -14.11 7.06 -23.46
C LEU A 80 -13.38 8.31 -23.96
N ILE A 81 -14.07 9.15 -24.71
CA ILE A 81 -13.57 10.42 -25.26
C ILE A 81 -14.12 11.54 -24.43
N THR A 82 -13.26 12.45 -23.97
CA THR A 82 -13.63 13.61 -23.16
C THR A 82 -13.27 14.89 -23.91
N GLU A 83 -14.14 15.87 -23.89
CA GLU A 83 -13.97 17.12 -24.65
C GLU A 83 -13.75 18.34 -23.75
N LYS A 84 -14.54 18.46 -22.71
CA LYS A 84 -14.52 19.60 -21.78
C LYS A 84 -14.49 19.11 -20.34
N ALA A 85 -13.99 19.95 -19.43
CA ALA A 85 -14.06 19.70 -18.00
C ALA A 85 -15.52 19.67 -17.53
N GLY A 86 -15.82 18.83 -16.53
CA GLY A 86 -17.15 18.69 -15.98
C GLY A 86 -17.46 17.27 -15.49
N ARG A 87 -18.74 17.02 -15.23
CA ARG A 87 -19.24 15.71 -14.77
C ARG A 87 -19.67 14.86 -15.95
N CYS A 88 -19.07 13.69 -16.10
CA CYS A 88 -19.39 12.69 -17.11
C CYS A 88 -20.08 11.50 -16.44
N LYS A 89 -21.39 11.33 -16.61
CA LYS A 89 -22.08 10.12 -16.16
C LYS A 89 -21.91 9.04 -17.22
N VAL A 90 -21.42 7.88 -16.81
CA VAL A 90 -21.24 6.69 -17.64
C VAL A 90 -22.15 5.60 -17.10
N GLU A 91 -23.03 5.08 -17.94
CA GLU A 91 -23.91 3.93 -17.63
C GLU A 91 -23.46 2.73 -18.46
N LEU A 92 -23.24 1.62 -17.78
CA LEU A 92 -22.93 0.33 -18.38
C LEU A 92 -24.17 -0.56 -18.30
N GLN A 93 -24.57 -1.15 -19.44
CA GLN A 93 -25.61 -2.16 -19.51
C GLN A 93 -25.00 -3.47 -20.00
N LEU A 94 -25.23 -4.54 -19.26
CA LEU A 94 -24.86 -5.91 -19.59
C LEU A 94 -26.14 -6.71 -19.83
N ALA A 95 -26.23 -7.36 -20.99
CA ALA A 95 -27.32 -8.29 -21.28
C ALA A 95 -27.14 -9.57 -20.43
N ALA A 96 -28.24 -10.31 -20.23
CA ALA A 96 -28.16 -11.62 -19.62
C ALA A 96 -27.36 -12.61 -20.53
N THR A 97 -26.67 -13.51 -19.87
CA THR A 97 -25.98 -14.66 -20.51
C THR A 97 -26.45 -15.95 -19.86
N SER A 98 -25.97 -17.09 -20.31
CA SER A 98 -26.26 -18.39 -19.67
C SER A 98 -25.76 -18.45 -18.21
N ARG A 99 -24.76 -17.65 -17.85
CA ARG A 99 -24.12 -17.64 -16.53
C ARG A 99 -24.51 -16.44 -15.66
N PHE A 100 -24.83 -15.30 -16.27
CA PHE A 100 -25.04 -14.05 -15.56
C PHE A 100 -26.38 -13.40 -15.91
N ALA A 101 -27.06 -12.84 -14.90
CA ALA A 101 -28.23 -12.00 -15.09
C ALA A 101 -27.87 -10.68 -15.77
N ALA A 102 -28.83 -10.05 -16.44
CA ALA A 102 -28.68 -8.70 -16.94
C ALA A 102 -28.46 -7.72 -15.76
N ILE A 103 -27.59 -6.74 -15.94
CA ILE A 103 -27.34 -5.69 -14.95
C ILE A 103 -27.13 -4.34 -15.62
N SER A 104 -27.54 -3.29 -14.92
CA SER A 104 -27.16 -1.91 -15.24
C SER A 104 -26.39 -1.32 -14.06
N SER A 105 -25.30 -0.64 -14.34
CA SER A 105 -24.46 0.05 -13.35
C SER A 105 -24.04 1.40 -13.90
N ALA A 106 -23.87 2.39 -13.02
CA ALA A 106 -23.47 3.74 -13.43
C ALA A 106 -22.46 4.34 -12.48
N THR A 107 -21.63 5.25 -13.00
CA THR A 107 -20.73 6.09 -12.22
C THR A 107 -20.73 7.51 -12.79
N THR A 108 -20.23 8.46 -12.00
CA THR A 108 -19.95 9.82 -12.45
C THR A 108 -18.46 10.10 -12.34
N LEU A 109 -17.81 10.27 -13.48
CA LEU A 109 -16.40 10.64 -13.57
C LEU A 109 -16.26 12.16 -13.56
N GLN A 110 -15.19 12.66 -12.92
CA GLN A 110 -14.80 14.06 -13.04
C GLN A 110 -13.85 14.20 -14.23
N VAL A 111 -14.25 14.99 -15.24
CA VAL A 111 -13.36 15.35 -16.35
C VAL A 111 -12.60 16.60 -15.92
N LYS A 112 -11.28 16.48 -15.74
CA LYS A 112 -10.41 17.53 -15.19
C LYS A 112 -9.19 17.77 -16.08
N LYS A 113 -8.59 18.96 -15.94
CA LYS A 113 -7.26 19.22 -16.53
C LYS A 113 -6.23 18.26 -15.91
N PRO A 114 -5.17 17.89 -16.67
CA PRO A 114 -4.02 17.20 -16.10
C PRO A 114 -3.44 17.99 -14.93
N SER A 115 -3.04 17.27 -13.89
CA SER A 115 -2.45 17.84 -12.68
C SER A 115 -1.25 17.01 -12.27
N GLU A 116 -0.25 17.66 -11.70
CA GLU A 116 0.95 17.02 -11.17
C GLU A 116 0.98 17.20 -9.65
N LEU A 117 1.36 16.15 -8.92
CA LEU A 117 1.51 16.15 -7.48
C LEU A 117 2.92 15.70 -7.12
N THR A 118 3.67 16.58 -6.46
CA THR A 118 5.04 16.31 -6.02
C THR A 118 5.06 15.85 -4.55
N VAL A 119 5.51 14.62 -4.33
CA VAL A 119 5.56 14.01 -3.01
C VAL A 119 7.00 13.68 -2.64
N LEU A 120 7.50 14.29 -1.57
CA LEU A 120 8.80 13.97 -1.00
C LEU A 120 8.60 12.95 0.13
N GLY A 121 9.29 11.82 0.05
CA GLY A 121 9.17 10.73 1.02
C GLY A 121 10.52 10.31 1.60
N THR A 122 10.53 9.94 2.87
CA THR A 122 11.72 9.26 3.41
C THR A 122 11.97 7.94 2.69
N ALA A 123 13.24 7.55 2.51
CA ALA A 123 13.64 6.39 1.74
C ALA A 123 12.94 5.09 2.17
N SER A 124 12.70 4.89 3.47
CA SER A 124 11.99 3.72 4.00
C SER A 124 10.51 3.63 3.61
N LEU A 125 9.89 4.72 3.13
CA LEU A 125 8.53 4.72 2.60
C LEU A 125 8.46 4.44 1.09
N ALA A 126 9.60 4.36 0.40
CA ALA A 126 9.64 4.39 -1.06
C ALA A 126 8.81 3.28 -1.71
N GLU A 127 8.91 2.05 -1.22
CA GLU A 127 8.16 0.92 -1.78
C GLU A 127 6.65 1.10 -1.59
N ALA A 128 6.22 1.39 -0.37
CA ALA A 128 4.79 1.58 -0.05
C ALA A 128 4.19 2.77 -0.81
N LEU A 129 4.89 3.91 -0.86
CA LEU A 129 4.44 5.10 -1.58
C LEU A 129 4.39 4.88 -3.10
N ASN A 130 5.32 4.13 -3.68
CA ASN A 130 5.27 3.78 -5.10
C ASN A 130 4.08 2.89 -5.45
N ILE A 131 3.75 1.91 -4.60
CA ILE A 131 2.56 1.06 -4.76
C ILE A 131 1.30 1.93 -4.65
N PHE A 132 1.21 2.72 -3.59
CA PHE A 132 0.08 3.63 -3.38
C PHE A 132 -0.09 4.62 -4.52
N GLY A 133 1.00 5.21 -5.01
CA GLY A 133 0.97 6.16 -6.14
C GLY A 133 0.43 5.55 -7.42
N LYS A 134 0.76 4.28 -7.71
CA LYS A 134 0.18 3.55 -8.85
C LYS A 134 -1.33 3.37 -8.68
N GLU A 135 -1.81 2.99 -7.50
CA GLU A 135 -3.24 2.85 -7.22
C GLU A 135 -3.96 4.21 -7.30
N PHE A 136 -3.33 5.26 -6.76
CA PHE A 136 -3.88 6.62 -6.82
C PHE A 136 -4.02 7.09 -8.26
N MET A 137 -2.97 6.97 -9.09
CA MET A 137 -3.00 7.35 -10.51
C MET A 137 -3.96 6.49 -11.34
N ALA A 138 -4.16 5.22 -10.98
CA ALA A 138 -5.17 4.38 -11.62
C ALA A 138 -6.60 4.86 -11.33
N ARG A 139 -6.83 5.45 -10.14
CA ARG A 139 -8.13 6.02 -9.75
C ARG A 139 -8.35 7.45 -10.27
N TYR A 140 -7.27 8.24 -10.35
CA TYR A 140 -7.29 9.65 -10.78
C TYR A 140 -6.47 9.80 -12.06
N LEU A 141 -7.04 9.39 -13.20
CA LEU A 141 -6.34 9.30 -14.48
C LEU A 141 -5.86 10.64 -15.05
N ASN A 142 -6.32 11.75 -14.47
CA ASN A 142 -5.84 13.10 -14.81
C ASN A 142 -4.65 13.54 -13.94
N VAL A 143 -4.16 12.70 -13.01
CA VAL A 143 -3.09 13.07 -12.06
C VAL A 143 -1.83 12.26 -12.34
N THR A 144 -0.70 12.95 -12.35
CA THR A 144 0.64 12.34 -12.32
C THR A 144 1.25 12.60 -10.95
N VAL A 145 1.62 11.57 -10.22
CA VAL A 145 2.34 11.70 -8.94
C VAL A 145 3.83 11.51 -9.19
N ARG A 146 4.63 12.51 -8.81
CA ARG A 146 6.10 12.44 -8.82
C ARG A 146 6.61 12.24 -7.41
N PHE A 147 7.37 11.18 -7.23
CA PHE A 147 8.02 10.90 -5.95
C PHE A 147 9.51 11.23 -6.02
N SER A 148 10.04 11.77 -4.91
CA SER A 148 11.47 11.86 -4.65
C SER A 148 11.74 11.33 -3.25
N PHE A 149 12.78 10.50 -3.12
CA PHE A 149 13.09 9.81 -1.87
C PHE A 149 14.51 10.13 -1.40
N ALA A 150 14.63 10.48 -0.11
CA ALA A 150 15.92 10.72 0.55
C ALA A 150 15.79 10.45 2.05
N GLY A 151 16.88 10.64 2.81
CA GLY A 151 16.81 10.69 4.27
C GLY A 151 16.01 11.90 4.76
N SER A 152 15.30 11.79 5.88
CA SER A 152 14.43 12.88 6.38
C SER A 152 15.18 14.20 6.62
N ALA A 153 16.43 14.16 7.09
CA ALA A 153 17.23 15.38 7.25
C ALA A 153 17.58 16.04 5.91
N THR A 154 17.87 15.22 4.90
CA THR A 154 18.12 15.70 3.53
C THR A 154 16.87 16.35 2.95
N LEU A 155 15.69 15.69 3.09
CA LEU A 155 14.41 16.25 2.65
C LEU A 155 14.10 17.57 3.35
N ALA A 156 14.30 17.65 4.67
CA ALA A 156 14.10 18.89 5.42
C ALA A 156 15.00 20.03 4.93
N THR A 157 16.25 19.72 4.58
CA THR A 157 17.18 20.70 4.01
C THR A 157 16.73 21.15 2.62
N GLN A 158 16.37 20.22 1.73
CA GLN A 158 15.89 20.51 0.38
C GLN A 158 14.63 21.40 0.39
N ILE A 159 13.66 21.08 1.24
CA ILE A 159 12.42 21.86 1.38
C ILE A 159 12.74 23.30 1.83
N ARG A 160 13.57 23.45 2.85
CA ARG A 160 13.98 24.78 3.36
C ARG A 160 14.81 25.58 2.35
N GLN A 161 15.44 24.90 1.40
CA GLN A 161 16.14 25.52 0.25
C GLN A 161 15.22 25.78 -0.94
N GLY A 162 13.90 25.57 -0.79
CA GLY A 162 12.91 25.88 -1.83
C GLY A 162 12.66 24.76 -2.83
N ALA A 163 13.00 23.49 -2.51
CA ALA A 163 12.62 22.38 -3.37
C ALA A 163 11.10 22.31 -3.53
N PRO A 164 10.59 22.09 -4.76
CA PRO A 164 9.17 21.98 -5.02
C PRO A 164 8.58 20.77 -4.27
N VAL A 165 7.51 21.01 -3.54
CA VAL A 165 6.81 19.98 -2.75
C VAL A 165 5.35 20.31 -2.57
N ASP A 166 4.49 19.31 -2.66
CA ASP A 166 3.08 19.40 -2.29
C ASP A 166 2.80 18.66 -1.00
N ILE A 167 3.42 17.47 -0.86
CA ILE A 167 3.26 16.60 0.32
C ILE A 167 4.64 16.06 0.71
N VAL A 168 4.91 16.03 2.02
CA VAL A 168 6.12 15.40 2.55
C VAL A 168 5.77 14.36 3.62
N ALA A 169 6.46 13.22 3.60
CA ALA A 169 6.40 12.19 4.63
C ALA A 169 7.81 11.87 5.14
N MET A 170 8.00 11.94 6.46
CA MET A 170 9.30 11.80 7.13
C MET A 170 9.30 10.64 8.13
N ALA A 171 10.50 10.19 8.55
CA ALA A 171 10.67 9.09 9.50
C ALA A 171 10.83 9.57 10.95
N ASP A 172 10.64 10.84 11.21
CA ASP A 172 10.58 11.40 12.56
C ASP A 172 9.85 12.75 12.60
N THR A 173 9.38 13.08 13.80
CA THR A 173 8.72 14.36 14.08
C THR A 173 9.72 15.53 14.15
N ALA A 174 10.98 15.29 14.52
CA ALA A 174 11.98 16.34 14.68
C ALA A 174 12.34 17.01 13.33
N ASN A 175 12.51 16.23 12.25
CA ASN A 175 12.74 16.80 10.93
C ASN A 175 11.46 17.42 10.34
N MET A 176 10.28 16.84 10.61
CA MET A 176 9.00 17.47 10.25
C MET A 176 8.86 18.83 10.93
N GLN A 177 9.18 18.92 12.22
CA GLN A 177 9.11 20.19 12.97
C GLN A 177 10.03 21.27 12.38
N LYS A 178 11.20 20.92 11.82
CA LYS A 178 12.09 21.89 11.17
C LYS A 178 11.41 22.58 9.98
N VAL A 179 10.70 21.82 9.14
CA VAL A 179 10.01 22.37 7.95
C VAL A 179 8.67 23.03 8.29
N VAL A 180 8.04 22.65 9.40
CA VAL A 180 6.90 23.37 9.98
C VAL A 180 7.36 24.71 10.55
N SER A 181 8.44 24.72 11.34
CA SER A 181 8.96 25.95 11.96
C SER A 181 9.51 26.97 10.95
N SER A 182 10.01 26.51 9.79
CA SER A 182 10.39 27.40 8.69
C SER A 182 9.21 27.90 7.86
N GLY A 183 7.97 27.42 8.14
CA GLY A 183 6.77 27.83 7.46
C GLY A 183 6.54 27.17 6.09
N ASP A 184 7.34 26.14 5.75
CA ASP A 184 7.23 25.45 4.46
C ASP A 184 6.09 24.42 4.46
N ILE A 185 5.81 23.79 5.62
CA ILE A 185 4.74 22.81 5.80
C ILE A 185 3.68 23.35 6.74
N ASP A 186 2.41 23.22 6.36
CA ASP A 186 1.28 23.61 7.20
C ASP A 186 1.15 22.69 8.41
N ASN A 187 1.41 23.23 9.61
CA ASN A 187 1.33 22.49 10.86
C ASN A 187 -0.04 21.79 11.08
N LYS A 188 -1.14 22.41 10.62
CA LYS A 188 -2.49 21.85 10.78
C LYS A 188 -2.71 20.60 9.93
N SER A 189 -1.91 20.42 8.89
CA SER A 189 -1.98 19.26 7.99
C SER A 189 -1.18 18.06 8.50
N VAL A 190 -0.26 18.27 9.46
CA VAL A 190 0.65 17.23 9.94
C VAL A 190 -0.08 16.20 10.78
N THR A 191 0.05 14.95 10.37
CA THR A 191 -0.50 13.79 11.11
C THR A 191 0.49 12.62 11.04
N ILE A 192 0.41 11.70 12.01
CA ILE A 192 1.17 10.46 11.92
C ILE A 192 0.51 9.55 10.87
N LEU A 193 1.27 9.21 9.84
CA LEU A 193 0.84 8.34 8.76
C LEU A 193 0.95 6.87 9.18
N VAL A 194 2.13 6.49 9.66
CA VAL A 194 2.47 5.14 10.12
C VAL A 194 3.53 5.21 11.21
N ARG A 195 3.83 4.06 11.81
CA ARG A 195 4.95 3.86 12.74
C ARG A 195 5.85 2.73 12.26
N ASN A 196 7.08 2.71 12.75
CA ASN A 196 8.06 1.69 12.41
C ASN A 196 8.92 1.33 13.63
N LYS A 197 9.60 0.18 13.56
CA LYS A 197 10.58 -0.27 14.56
C LYS A 197 11.93 -0.44 13.91
N LEU A 198 12.99 -0.36 14.69
CA LEU A 198 14.33 -0.72 14.23
C LEU A 198 14.51 -2.25 14.23
N ALA A 199 15.39 -2.72 13.35
CA ALA A 199 15.89 -4.09 13.31
C ALA A 199 17.40 -4.09 13.09
N ILE A 200 18.05 -5.18 13.48
CA ILE A 200 19.41 -5.45 13.06
C ILE A 200 19.31 -6.12 11.69
N LEU A 201 19.87 -5.50 10.67
CA LEU A 201 19.97 -6.07 9.34
C LEU A 201 21.27 -6.83 9.23
N VAL A 202 21.22 -8.05 8.76
CA VAL A 202 22.38 -8.94 8.58
C VAL A 202 22.41 -9.50 7.17
N GLN A 203 23.57 -9.95 6.71
CA GLN A 203 23.68 -10.66 5.45
C GLN A 203 22.75 -11.89 5.44
N ARG A 204 22.29 -12.26 4.26
CA ARG A 204 21.41 -13.42 4.08
C ARG A 204 21.97 -14.68 4.76
N GLY A 205 21.12 -15.36 5.55
CA GLY A 205 21.50 -16.53 6.33
C GLY A 205 22.26 -16.23 7.61
N ASN A 206 22.45 -14.94 7.93
CA ASN A 206 23.11 -14.49 9.17
C ASN A 206 24.43 -15.23 9.45
N PRO A 207 25.43 -15.18 8.55
CA PRO A 207 26.67 -15.97 8.67
C PRO A 207 27.44 -15.63 9.93
N GLN A 208 27.32 -14.42 10.43
CA GLN A 208 27.96 -13.95 11.67
C GLN A 208 27.19 -14.31 12.94
N LYS A 209 26.03 -14.96 12.85
CA LYS A 209 25.18 -15.37 13.99
C LYS A 209 24.92 -14.18 14.95
N ILE A 210 24.42 -13.08 14.40
CA ILE A 210 24.07 -11.86 15.14
C ILE A 210 22.57 -11.95 15.47
N PHE A 211 22.21 -12.05 16.74
CA PHE A 211 20.83 -12.23 17.19
C PHE A 211 20.37 -11.12 18.15
N THR A 212 21.31 -10.36 18.71
CA THR A 212 21.02 -9.31 19.70
C THR A 212 21.86 -8.06 19.43
N LEU A 213 21.47 -6.94 20.05
CA LEU A 213 22.27 -5.70 20.00
C LEU A 213 23.68 -5.90 20.55
N VAL A 214 23.85 -6.77 21.59
CA VAL A 214 25.15 -7.04 22.19
C VAL A 214 26.09 -7.74 21.20
N ASP A 215 25.57 -8.58 20.31
CA ASP A 215 26.40 -9.25 19.30
C ASP A 215 27.11 -8.26 18.37
N LEU A 216 26.55 -7.07 18.18
CA LEU A 216 27.16 -6.04 17.34
C LEU A 216 28.49 -5.49 17.90
N SER A 217 28.74 -5.68 19.20
CA SER A 217 30.00 -5.24 19.85
C SER A 217 31.15 -6.22 19.71
N ARG A 218 30.93 -7.39 19.08
CA ARG A 218 32.00 -8.37 18.85
C ARG A 218 33.10 -7.79 17.97
N SER A 219 34.36 -8.02 18.36
CA SER A 219 35.53 -7.59 17.60
C SER A 219 35.55 -8.20 16.20
N GLY A 220 35.99 -7.43 15.23
CA GLY A 220 36.12 -7.83 13.83
C GLY A 220 34.87 -7.68 12.98
N LEU A 221 33.68 -7.39 13.56
CA LEU A 221 32.47 -7.13 12.79
C LEU A 221 32.50 -5.75 12.14
N LYS A 222 32.12 -5.70 10.87
CA LYS A 222 31.87 -4.46 10.13
C LYS A 222 30.38 -4.08 10.31
N VAL A 223 30.11 -3.20 11.27
CA VAL A 223 28.76 -2.69 11.52
C VAL A 223 28.60 -1.32 10.87
N VAL A 224 27.51 -1.12 10.11
CA VAL A 224 27.18 0.16 9.50
C VAL A 224 25.93 0.74 10.14
N LEU A 225 25.90 2.04 10.33
CA LEU A 225 24.77 2.77 10.90
C LEU A 225 24.39 3.94 9.99
N CYS A 226 23.19 4.47 10.18
CA CYS A 226 22.87 5.76 9.60
C CYS A 226 23.68 6.89 10.25
N ASP A 227 23.87 7.99 9.52
CA ASP A 227 24.40 9.24 10.06
C ASP A 227 23.48 9.78 11.18
N LEU A 228 24.07 10.40 12.19
CA LEU A 228 23.33 10.94 13.34
C LEU A 228 22.38 12.08 12.96
N ALA A 229 22.57 12.76 11.84
CA ALA A 229 21.62 13.72 11.33
C ALA A 229 20.31 13.04 10.87
N GLN A 230 20.35 11.76 10.52
CA GLN A 230 19.18 10.99 10.05
C GLN A 230 18.41 10.36 11.22
N PRO A 231 17.08 10.17 11.10
CA PRO A 231 16.28 9.54 12.15
C PRO A 231 16.77 8.15 12.54
N CYS A 232 17.07 7.28 11.56
CA CYS A 232 17.60 5.94 11.81
C CYS A 232 18.89 5.95 12.62
N GLY A 233 19.78 6.93 12.39
CA GLY A 233 21.03 7.08 13.15
C GLY A 233 20.79 7.51 14.59
N ARG A 234 19.92 8.49 14.81
CA ARG A 234 19.55 8.93 16.17
C ARG A 234 18.86 7.82 16.97
N TYR A 235 17.91 7.12 16.33
CA TYR A 235 17.22 6.02 16.99
C TYR A 235 18.17 4.85 17.30
N ALA A 236 19.07 4.49 16.37
CA ALA A 236 20.10 3.49 16.62
C ALA A 236 21.02 3.88 17.77
N ALA A 237 21.51 5.13 17.80
CA ALA A 237 22.32 5.64 18.90
C ALA A 237 21.58 5.55 20.24
N THR A 238 20.30 5.93 20.29
CA THR A 238 19.50 5.88 21.51
C THR A 238 19.32 4.45 22.03
N ILE A 239 19.05 3.46 21.17
CA ILE A 239 18.87 2.08 21.64
C ILE A 239 20.19 1.44 22.05
N LEU A 240 21.29 1.78 21.37
CA LEU A 240 22.64 1.32 21.76
C LEU A 240 23.07 1.91 23.11
N ASP A 241 22.83 3.20 23.32
CA ASP A 241 23.11 3.89 24.58
C ASP A 241 22.30 3.26 25.74
N ARG A 242 21.00 3.05 25.57
CA ARG A 242 20.15 2.37 26.56
C ARG A 242 20.61 0.95 26.88
N ALA A 243 21.21 0.27 25.91
CA ALA A 243 21.78 -1.07 26.09
C ALA A 243 23.21 -1.04 26.64
N ASN A 244 23.78 0.13 26.90
CA ASN A 244 25.20 0.33 27.30
C ASN A 244 26.18 -0.27 26.28
N ILE A 245 25.86 -0.19 24.98
CA ILE A 245 26.69 -0.69 23.89
C ILE A 245 27.39 0.46 23.19
N SER A 246 28.72 0.50 23.27
CA SER A 246 29.53 1.42 22.49
C SER A 246 29.97 0.78 21.18
N LEU A 247 29.60 1.37 20.06
CA LEU A 247 29.98 0.94 18.71
C LEU A 247 30.79 2.00 18.00
N SER A 248 31.87 1.57 17.34
CA SER A 248 32.54 2.37 16.31
C SER A 248 32.13 1.81 14.94
N PRO A 249 31.14 2.42 14.26
CA PRO A 249 30.65 1.88 12.99
C PRO A 249 31.73 2.01 11.90
N ALA A 250 31.79 1.01 11.02
CA ALA A 250 32.70 1.00 9.87
C ALA A 250 32.37 2.14 8.88
N SER A 251 31.07 2.48 8.75
CA SER A 251 30.63 3.68 8.03
C SER A 251 29.33 4.22 8.59
N ARG A 252 29.00 5.47 8.19
CA ARG A 252 27.71 6.11 8.44
C ARG A 252 27.06 6.49 7.12
N GLU A 253 25.84 5.99 6.93
CA GLU A 253 25.10 6.14 5.69
C GLU A 253 24.08 7.27 5.77
N ILE A 254 23.88 7.98 4.67
CA ILE A 254 22.96 9.13 4.59
C ILE A 254 21.48 8.75 4.58
N SER A 255 21.16 7.45 4.56
CA SER A 255 19.79 6.94 4.60
C SER A 255 19.76 5.49 5.11
N ALA A 256 18.57 5.03 5.53
CA ALA A 256 18.35 3.63 5.90
C ALA A 256 18.59 2.67 4.73
N SER A 257 18.22 3.05 3.52
CA SER A 257 18.50 2.24 2.32
C SER A 257 20.00 2.11 2.03
N GLY A 258 20.84 3.08 2.41
CA GLY A 258 22.29 2.96 2.37
C GLY A 258 22.80 1.85 3.26
N VAL A 259 22.29 1.76 4.50
CA VAL A 259 22.62 0.65 5.41
C VAL A 259 22.23 -0.70 4.81
N VAL A 260 20.99 -0.82 4.31
CA VAL A 260 20.52 -2.05 3.64
C VAL A 260 21.44 -2.47 2.50
N MET A 261 21.82 -1.51 1.67
CA MET A 261 22.67 -1.76 0.51
C MET A 261 24.06 -2.29 0.91
N ARG A 262 24.71 -1.68 1.91
CA ARG A 262 26.03 -2.13 2.41
C ARG A 262 25.97 -3.56 2.93
N VAL A 263 24.94 -3.89 3.73
CA VAL A 263 24.77 -5.25 4.25
C VAL A 263 24.44 -6.23 3.13
N GLY A 264 23.52 -5.87 2.22
CA GLY A 264 23.08 -6.73 1.13
C GLY A 264 24.15 -7.01 0.07
N LEU A 265 25.14 -6.12 -0.09
CA LEU A 265 26.31 -6.32 -0.96
C LEU A 265 27.47 -7.08 -0.25
N GLY A 266 27.33 -7.38 1.04
CA GLY A 266 28.40 -8.03 1.82
C GLY A 266 29.55 -7.10 2.20
N GLU A 267 29.39 -5.79 2.02
CA GLU A 267 30.39 -4.78 2.43
C GLU A 267 30.38 -4.54 3.94
N ALA A 268 29.27 -4.91 4.61
CA ALA A 268 29.11 -4.91 6.05
C ALA A 268 28.49 -6.24 6.52
N ASP A 269 28.84 -6.65 7.75
CA ASP A 269 28.28 -7.85 8.38
C ASP A 269 26.89 -7.60 8.94
N ALA A 270 26.66 -6.40 9.46
CA ALA A 270 25.40 -5.97 10.03
C ALA A 270 25.20 -4.44 9.96
N GLY A 271 23.97 -4.02 10.16
CA GLY A 271 23.60 -2.63 10.36
C GLY A 271 22.32 -2.49 11.15
N ILE A 272 22.02 -1.28 11.63
CA ILE A 272 20.73 -0.96 12.25
C ILE A 272 19.98 0.00 11.33
N ALA A 273 18.79 -0.45 10.88
CA ALA A 273 17.84 0.35 10.13
C ALA A 273 16.40 -0.03 10.51
N TYR A 274 15.40 0.36 9.74
CA TYR A 274 14.02 -0.02 10.06
C TYR A 274 13.71 -1.45 9.60
N LEU A 275 12.83 -2.11 10.32
CA LEU A 275 12.36 -3.46 9.98
C LEU A 275 11.84 -3.52 8.53
N THR A 276 11.07 -2.52 8.13
CA THR A 276 10.50 -2.44 6.78
C THR A 276 11.56 -2.32 5.68
N ASP A 277 12.72 -1.71 5.96
CA ASP A 277 13.81 -1.62 4.98
C ASP A 277 14.40 -3.00 4.69
N GLY A 278 14.53 -3.86 5.69
CA GLY A 278 14.94 -5.25 5.52
C GLY A 278 13.90 -6.07 4.75
N LEU A 279 12.61 -5.91 5.08
CA LEU A 279 11.52 -6.59 4.39
C LEU A 279 11.40 -6.19 2.91
N ALA A 280 11.69 -4.93 2.59
CA ALA A 280 11.56 -4.39 1.23
C ALA A 280 12.54 -5.00 0.22
N VAL A 281 13.68 -5.51 0.67
CA VAL A 281 14.72 -6.06 -0.22
C VAL A 281 14.71 -7.59 -0.31
N GLY A 282 13.76 -8.24 0.35
CA GLY A 282 13.49 -9.66 0.25
C GLY A 282 14.70 -10.52 0.61
N ASP A 283 15.26 -11.23 -0.37
CA ASP A 283 16.33 -12.22 -0.14
C ASP A 283 17.74 -11.63 0.04
N LYS A 284 17.91 -10.31 0.01
CA LYS A 284 19.25 -9.71 0.06
C LYS A 284 19.80 -9.61 1.48
N VAL A 285 18.94 -9.38 2.46
CA VAL A 285 19.29 -9.27 3.88
C VAL A 285 18.26 -10.02 4.72
N ASP A 286 18.66 -10.44 5.91
CA ASP A 286 17.74 -10.88 6.95
C ASP A 286 17.60 -9.80 8.02
N ALA A 287 16.39 -9.65 8.55
CA ALA A 287 16.10 -8.70 9.63
C ALA A 287 15.95 -9.46 10.95
N VAL A 288 16.85 -9.18 11.90
CA VAL A 288 16.79 -9.71 13.26
C VAL A 288 16.04 -8.69 14.12
N ALA A 289 14.94 -9.15 14.72
CA ALA A 289 14.11 -8.32 15.56
C ALA A 289 14.85 -7.87 16.83
N ILE A 290 14.75 -6.60 17.16
CA ILE A 290 15.20 -6.06 18.44
C ILE A 290 14.03 -6.18 19.43
N ALA A 291 14.28 -6.71 20.62
CA ALA A 291 13.26 -6.85 21.65
C ALA A 291 12.55 -5.52 21.94
N ASP A 292 11.23 -5.56 22.08
CA ASP A 292 10.39 -4.36 22.24
C ASP A 292 10.82 -3.49 23.45
N SER A 293 11.30 -4.11 24.53
CA SER A 293 11.83 -3.42 25.71
C SER A 293 13.09 -2.59 25.43
N SER A 294 13.85 -2.94 24.39
CA SER A 294 15.09 -2.26 23.97
C SER A 294 14.93 -1.45 22.70
N ASN A 295 13.80 -1.57 22.01
CA ASN A 295 13.54 -0.90 20.74
C ASN A 295 12.90 0.47 20.93
N LEU A 296 12.75 1.19 19.83
CA LEU A 296 11.98 2.44 19.73
C LEU A 296 10.95 2.32 18.63
N VAL A 297 9.79 2.91 18.85
CA VAL A 297 8.77 3.11 17.84
C VAL A 297 8.97 4.49 17.22
N ALA A 298 9.28 4.52 15.94
CA ALA A 298 9.46 5.74 15.17
C ALA A 298 8.12 6.19 14.59
N ASP A 299 7.71 7.43 14.87
CA ASP A 299 6.55 8.06 14.25
C ASP A 299 6.93 8.63 12.87
N TYR A 300 6.13 8.31 11.86
CA TYR A 300 6.29 8.81 10.49
C TYR A 300 5.20 9.83 10.18
N PRO A 301 5.47 11.12 10.38
CA PRO A 301 4.53 12.18 10.05
C PRO A 301 4.44 12.40 8.53
N ILE A 302 3.25 12.81 8.09
CA ILE A 302 2.96 13.33 6.75
C ILE A 302 2.36 14.72 6.88
N GLY A 303 2.72 15.64 5.99
CA GLY A 303 2.22 17.00 5.98
C GLY A 303 2.12 17.57 4.57
N VAL A 304 1.35 18.63 4.43
CA VAL A 304 1.10 19.36 3.17
C VAL A 304 1.88 20.67 3.17
N ALA A 305 2.46 21.02 2.05
CA ALA A 305 3.16 22.28 1.87
C ALA A 305 2.25 23.48 2.09
N THR A 306 2.73 24.53 2.73
CA THR A 306 2.01 25.81 2.92
C THR A 306 1.71 26.47 1.56
N ARG A 307 2.63 26.31 0.62
CA ARG A 307 2.52 26.78 -0.77
C ARG A 307 2.76 25.62 -1.73
N PRO A 308 1.75 24.76 -1.95
CA PRO A 308 1.89 23.64 -2.86
C PRO A 308 2.22 24.08 -4.29
N THR A 309 2.92 23.24 -5.03
CA THR A 309 3.24 23.48 -6.45
C THR A 309 2.06 23.14 -7.35
N THR A 310 1.22 22.18 -6.96
CA THR A 310 0.02 21.83 -7.70
C THR A 310 -1.04 22.94 -7.62
N ASN A 311 -1.67 23.23 -8.75
CA ASN A 311 -2.79 24.20 -8.82
C ASN A 311 -4.15 23.58 -8.45
N ASP A 312 -4.20 22.28 -8.14
CA ASP A 312 -5.44 21.57 -7.80
C ASP A 312 -5.40 21.04 -6.35
N ALA A 313 -5.81 21.89 -5.41
CA ALA A 313 -5.90 21.54 -3.99
C ALA A 313 -6.78 20.29 -3.74
N THR A 314 -7.72 19.97 -4.65
CA THR A 314 -8.57 18.78 -4.50
C THR A 314 -7.78 17.48 -4.70
N VAL A 315 -6.69 17.52 -5.46
CA VAL A 315 -5.77 16.38 -5.65
C VAL A 315 -5.01 16.09 -4.36
N ILE A 316 -4.52 17.14 -3.67
CA ILE A 316 -3.87 17.00 -2.36
C ILE A 316 -4.84 16.38 -1.36
N THR A 317 -6.06 16.91 -1.26
CA THR A 317 -7.09 16.38 -0.36
C THR A 317 -7.43 14.91 -0.67
N ALA A 318 -7.58 14.58 -1.97
CA ALA A 318 -7.86 13.21 -2.39
C ALA A 318 -6.70 12.26 -2.05
N PHE A 319 -5.45 12.68 -2.27
CA PHE A 319 -4.26 11.91 -1.93
C PHE A 319 -4.18 11.66 -0.41
N MET A 320 -4.30 12.71 0.40
CA MET A 320 -4.24 12.65 1.86
C MET A 320 -5.39 11.82 2.46
N THR A 321 -6.56 11.85 1.84
CA THR A 321 -7.71 11.02 2.26
C THR A 321 -7.50 9.56 1.91
N MET A 322 -7.06 9.26 0.69
CA MET A 322 -6.89 7.89 0.22
C MET A 322 -5.72 7.19 0.90
N ILE A 323 -4.59 7.89 1.13
CA ILE A 323 -3.41 7.29 1.78
C ILE A 323 -3.66 6.91 3.24
N ARG A 324 -4.54 7.64 3.94
CA ARG A 324 -4.99 7.35 5.32
C ARG A 324 -6.21 6.44 5.36
N GLY A 325 -6.87 6.21 4.22
CA GLY A 325 -8.00 5.33 4.06
C GLY A 325 -7.61 3.85 4.02
N GLU A 326 -8.59 2.99 3.77
CA GLU A 326 -8.44 1.52 3.78
C GLU A 326 -7.33 1.03 2.84
N SER A 327 -7.30 1.52 1.59
CA SER A 327 -6.29 1.15 0.59
C SER A 327 -4.86 1.47 1.07
N GLY A 328 -4.61 2.72 1.49
CA GLY A 328 -3.29 3.11 1.99
C GLY A 328 -2.88 2.34 3.24
N ARG A 329 -3.79 2.21 4.22
CA ARG A 329 -3.55 1.44 5.46
C ARG A 329 -3.17 0.00 5.16
N LYS A 330 -3.88 -0.66 4.24
CA LYS A 330 -3.56 -2.02 3.80
C LYS A 330 -2.16 -2.11 3.21
N ILE A 331 -1.79 -1.21 2.29
CA ILE A 331 -0.45 -1.19 1.69
C ILE A 331 0.63 -1.08 2.76
N PHE A 332 0.47 -0.17 3.73
CA PHE A 332 1.46 0.00 4.80
C PHE A 332 1.56 -1.22 5.70
N LEU A 333 0.45 -1.84 6.08
CA LEU A 333 0.45 -3.09 6.86
C LEU A 333 1.14 -4.23 6.12
N ASP A 334 0.83 -4.41 4.82
CA ASP A 334 1.43 -5.44 3.96
C ASP A 334 2.96 -5.24 3.81
N LYS A 335 3.45 -4.02 4.05
CA LYS A 335 4.88 -3.66 4.05
C LYS A 335 5.53 -3.66 5.44
N GLY A 336 4.83 -4.10 6.46
CA GLY A 336 5.36 -4.25 7.81
C GLY A 336 5.34 -2.98 8.66
N PHE A 337 4.71 -1.91 8.21
CA PHE A 337 4.49 -0.72 9.03
C PHE A 337 3.40 -0.94 10.07
N ILE A 338 3.46 -0.18 11.15
CA ILE A 338 2.47 -0.16 12.24
C ILE A 338 1.54 1.04 12.00
N LEU A 339 0.25 0.84 12.08
CA LEU A 339 -0.72 1.94 11.99
C LEU A 339 -0.73 2.76 13.29
N PRO A 340 -1.00 4.08 13.20
CA PRO A 340 -1.03 4.97 14.37
C PRO A 340 -2.14 4.64 15.35
#